data_6d133ae5c3aee7b6e6dee93f27afc205
#
_entry.id   6d133ae5c3aee7b6e6dee93f27afc205
#
_cell.length_a   1.000
_cell.length_b   1.000
_cell.length_c   1.000
_cell.angle_alpha   90.00
_cell.angle_beta   90.00
_cell.angle_gamma   90.00
#
_symmetry.space_group_name_H-M   'P 1'
#
loop_
_entity.id
_entity.type
_entity.pdbx_description
1 polymer ?
#
loop_
_entity_poly.entity_id
_entity_poly.type
_entity_poly.pdbx_seq_one_letter_code
_entity_poly.pdbx_strand_id
1 'polypeptide(L)'
;MLDLKSKLTRFRKPGLPSGDGAPAHGVADGIAAEMGFLDHLEEMRWRIFKALGALIVTSILCLFFADWVIDSLLMAPTRVDFFMYRLFGVDATELVLQNRTITGQFFAYFGTVLAVGFILAMPLVLYQVWAFVEPGLYAHEKQGLRFIAVFATFFFVLGVSFGYLILTPLALQFFANFQISEQIINEFDITKYFSMVLMWTFGAGALFEMPVVVYFLASLGIVTAAKMRAYRKYALIIILIVAAFFTPPDPMSQLIMAFPLLGLYEASIFITAVVERRRLKEEAKRRRQEEKEEAERVRAEAKKRLDG
;
A
#
# COMPACT_ATOMS: atom_id res chain seq x y z
N MET A 1 55.79 -15.94 -8.10
CA MET A 1 54.53 -16.10 -8.78
C MET A 1 54.17 -17.58 -8.73
N LEU A 2 53.73 -18.06 -7.58
CA LEU A 2 53.55 -19.47 -7.25
C LEU A 2 52.19 -19.67 -6.64
N ASP A 3 51.41 -20.38 -7.38
CA ASP A 3 50.44 -21.46 -7.05
C ASP A 3 49.63 -21.35 -5.76
N LEU A 4 48.45 -20.75 -5.89
CA LEU A 4 47.40 -20.66 -4.86
C LEU A 4 46.11 -21.43 -5.26
N LYS A 5 46.16 -22.29 -6.29
CA LYS A 5 45.01 -23.04 -6.79
C LYS A 5 44.88 -24.49 -6.32
N SER A 6 45.82 -25.00 -5.48
CA SER A 6 45.83 -26.42 -5.11
C SER A 6 45.34 -26.77 -3.71
N LYS A 7 44.77 -25.83 -2.93
CA LYS A 7 44.35 -26.09 -1.52
C LYS A 7 42.86 -26.09 -1.23
N LEU A 8 41.97 -26.05 -2.23
CA LEU A 8 40.53 -26.00 -2.02
C LEU A 8 39.75 -27.31 -2.32
N THR A 9 40.42 -28.43 -2.49
CA THR A 9 39.76 -29.72 -2.74
C THR A 9 40.08 -30.78 -1.70
N ARG A 10 39.72 -30.59 -0.43
CA ARG A 10 39.70 -31.68 0.57
C ARG A 10 38.79 -31.35 1.75
N PHE A 11 37.47 -31.21 1.52
CA PHE A 11 36.48 -31.51 2.55
C PHE A 11 35.69 -32.77 2.14
N ARG A 12 36.23 -33.89 2.62
CA ARG A 12 35.67 -35.24 2.52
C ARG A 12 34.42 -35.29 3.42
N LYS A 13 33.27 -35.60 2.84
CA LYS A 13 32.02 -35.90 3.60
C LYS A 13 32.27 -37.05 4.55
N PRO A 14 31.87 -36.97 5.82
CA PRO A 14 31.81 -38.15 6.71
C PRO A 14 30.69 -39.08 6.25
N GLY A 15 31.02 -40.38 6.18
CA GLY A 15 30.07 -41.43 5.80
C GLY A 15 28.91 -41.55 6.79
N LEU A 16 27.71 -41.74 6.27
CA LEU A 16 26.51 -42.11 7.02
C LEU A 16 26.60 -43.56 7.50
N PRO A 17 26.30 -43.85 8.76
CA PRO A 17 26.09 -45.21 9.19
C PRO A 17 24.72 -45.71 8.68
N SER A 18 24.71 -46.84 8.01
CA SER A 18 23.51 -47.62 7.70
C SER A 18 22.97 -48.25 9.02
N GLY A 19 21.83 -47.77 9.46
CA GLY A 19 21.11 -48.31 10.61
C GLY A 19 19.62 -48.28 10.32
N ASP A 20 19.04 -49.46 10.11
CA ASP A 20 17.61 -49.72 10.04
C ASP A 20 16.92 -49.27 11.34
N GLY A 21 15.91 -48.45 11.24
CA GLY A 21 15.09 -48.07 12.40
C GLY A 21 14.13 -46.93 12.12
N ALA A 22 12.86 -47.25 11.92
CA ALA A 22 11.60 -46.51 12.10
C ALA A 22 11.50 -44.99 11.78
N PRO A 23 10.38 -44.54 11.23
CA PRO A 23 10.26 -43.22 10.64
C PRO A 23 10.17 -42.11 11.69
N ALA A 24 11.21 -41.29 11.81
CA ALA A 24 11.18 -40.00 12.51
C ALA A 24 10.51 -38.93 11.65
N HIS A 25 9.25 -39.10 11.24
CA HIS A 25 8.50 -38.14 10.49
C HIS A 25 8.15 -36.86 11.28
N GLY A 26 8.14 -36.89 12.59
CA GLY A 26 7.72 -35.74 13.41
C GLY A 26 8.80 -34.69 13.65
N VAL A 27 10.09 -35.06 13.62
CA VAL A 27 11.19 -34.15 13.95
C VAL A 27 11.66 -33.38 12.69
N ALA A 28 11.62 -34.05 11.53
CA ALA A 28 12.03 -33.41 10.26
C ALA A 28 11.02 -32.33 9.82
N ASP A 29 9.71 -32.55 10.05
CA ASP A 29 8.66 -31.57 9.72
C ASP A 29 8.71 -30.35 10.66
N GLY A 30 9.05 -30.54 11.93
CA GLY A 30 9.25 -29.43 12.88
C GLY A 30 10.45 -28.56 12.52
N ILE A 31 11.60 -29.16 12.17
CA ILE A 31 12.80 -28.43 11.78
C ILE A 31 12.62 -27.73 10.44
N ALA A 32 11.93 -28.34 9.49
CA ALA A 32 11.62 -27.71 8.19
C ALA A 32 10.64 -26.53 8.34
N ALA A 33 9.66 -26.63 9.24
CA ALA A 33 8.73 -25.55 9.55
C ALA A 33 9.42 -24.41 10.31
N GLU A 34 10.34 -24.69 11.22
CA GLU A 34 11.11 -23.68 11.94
C GLU A 34 12.11 -22.95 11.03
N MET A 35 12.79 -23.67 10.14
CA MET A 35 13.67 -23.07 9.14
C MET A 35 12.89 -22.17 8.17
N GLY A 36 11.72 -22.57 7.71
CA GLY A 36 10.87 -21.74 6.85
C GLY A 36 10.37 -20.45 7.54
N PHE A 37 10.14 -20.48 8.85
CA PHE A 37 9.76 -19.29 9.62
C PHE A 37 10.94 -18.33 9.81
N LEU A 38 12.13 -18.85 10.13
CA LEU A 38 13.32 -18.04 10.30
C LEU A 38 13.77 -17.38 8.97
N ASP A 39 13.67 -18.10 7.86
CA ASP A 39 13.95 -17.58 6.52
C ASP A 39 12.98 -16.44 6.16
N HIS A 40 11.70 -16.57 6.53
CA HIS A 40 10.70 -15.53 6.32
C HIS A 40 10.96 -14.28 7.18
N LEU A 41 11.42 -14.44 8.43
CA LEU A 41 11.86 -13.32 9.27
C LEU A 41 13.11 -12.62 8.72
N GLU A 42 14.05 -13.37 8.17
CA GLU A 42 15.24 -12.79 7.54
C GLU A 42 14.88 -12.02 6.26
N GLU A 43 13.97 -12.53 5.45
CA GLU A 43 13.43 -11.82 4.28
C GLU A 43 12.75 -10.52 4.68
N MET A 44 11.90 -10.53 5.72
CA MET A 44 11.24 -9.35 6.27
C MET A 44 12.25 -8.28 6.68
N ARG A 45 13.30 -8.67 7.40
CA ARG A 45 14.35 -7.75 7.83
C ARG A 45 15.01 -7.05 6.63
N TRP A 46 15.40 -7.79 5.60
CA TRP A 46 16.03 -7.23 4.41
C TRP A 46 15.09 -6.30 3.63
N ARG A 47 13.79 -6.61 3.58
CA ARG A 47 12.80 -5.75 2.92
C ARG A 47 12.57 -4.45 3.68
N ILE A 48 12.55 -4.50 5.01
CA ILE A 48 12.48 -3.31 5.87
C ILE A 48 13.70 -2.42 5.65
N PHE A 49 14.92 -3.00 5.61
CA PHE A 49 16.14 -2.22 5.33
C PHE A 49 16.10 -1.55 3.95
N LYS A 50 15.60 -2.23 2.92
CA LYS A 50 15.45 -1.63 1.59
C LYS A 50 14.42 -0.50 1.58
N ALA A 51 13.29 -0.68 2.26
CA ALA A 51 12.26 0.36 2.40
C ALA A 51 12.80 1.58 3.15
N LEU A 52 13.52 1.36 4.26
CA LEU A 52 14.16 2.43 5.03
C LEU A 52 15.26 3.13 4.23
N GLY A 53 16.07 2.37 3.49
CA GLY A 53 17.08 2.92 2.57
C GLY A 53 16.46 3.80 1.49
N ALA A 54 15.34 3.37 0.88
CA ALA A 54 14.58 4.16 -0.08
C ALA A 54 14.11 5.48 0.54
N LEU A 55 13.55 5.43 1.75
CA LEU A 55 13.09 6.60 2.49
C LEU A 55 14.23 7.59 2.77
N ILE A 56 15.38 7.10 3.22
CA ILE A 56 16.55 7.94 3.48
C ILE A 56 17.03 8.62 2.19
N VAL A 57 17.15 7.85 1.11
CA VAL A 57 17.63 8.37 -0.18
C VAL A 57 16.68 9.44 -0.74
N THR A 58 15.37 9.18 -0.74
CA THR A 58 14.37 10.16 -1.23
C THR A 58 14.31 11.40 -0.35
N SER A 59 14.43 11.26 0.98
CA SER A 59 14.47 12.40 1.90
C SER A 59 15.71 13.26 1.70
N ILE A 60 16.88 12.64 1.49
CA ILE A 60 18.12 13.38 1.16
C ILE A 60 17.98 14.06 -0.20
N LEU A 61 17.42 13.40 -1.20
CA LEU A 61 17.15 13.99 -2.50
C LEU A 61 16.25 15.22 -2.39
N CYS A 62 15.16 15.12 -1.60
CA CYS A 62 14.29 16.25 -1.34
C CYS A 62 14.98 17.42 -0.65
N LEU A 63 15.98 17.16 0.22
CA LEU A 63 16.76 18.24 0.85
C LEU A 63 17.56 19.04 -0.19
N PHE A 64 18.10 18.41 -1.23
CA PHE A 64 18.78 19.13 -2.31
C PHE A 64 17.85 20.01 -3.16
N PHE A 65 16.56 19.67 -3.19
CA PHE A 65 15.52 20.40 -3.93
C PHE A 65 14.52 21.11 -3.00
N ALA A 66 14.90 21.37 -1.75
CA ALA A 66 13.99 21.86 -0.72
C ALA A 66 13.31 23.18 -1.09
N ASP A 67 14.04 24.13 -1.65
CA ASP A 67 13.49 25.42 -2.06
C ASP A 67 12.42 25.25 -3.14
N TRP A 68 12.67 24.39 -4.11
CA TRP A 68 11.67 24.08 -5.14
C TRP A 68 10.44 23.35 -4.54
N VAL A 69 10.65 22.40 -3.64
CA VAL A 69 9.57 21.66 -2.97
C VAL A 69 8.68 22.61 -2.16
N ILE A 70 9.29 23.55 -1.45
CA ILE A 70 8.55 24.49 -0.61
C ILE A 70 7.88 25.57 -1.46
N ASP A 71 8.66 26.32 -2.26
CA ASP A 71 8.17 27.52 -2.94
C ASP A 71 7.32 27.20 -4.16
N SER A 72 7.72 26.19 -4.95
CA SER A 72 7.04 25.88 -6.21
C SER A 72 5.95 24.81 -6.07
N LEU A 73 6.12 23.86 -5.15
CA LEU A 73 5.14 22.80 -4.97
C LEU A 73 4.17 23.13 -3.81
N LEU A 74 4.66 23.26 -2.59
CA LEU A 74 3.79 23.34 -1.42
C LEU A 74 3.18 24.72 -1.19
N MET A 75 3.83 25.79 -1.60
CA MET A 75 3.26 27.14 -1.57
C MET A 75 2.33 27.45 -2.76
N ALA A 76 2.30 26.61 -3.80
CA ALA A 76 1.44 26.85 -4.95
C ALA A 76 -0.05 26.98 -4.62
N PRO A 77 -0.67 26.15 -3.74
CA PRO A 77 -2.08 26.30 -3.39
C PRO A 77 -2.43 27.55 -2.59
N THR A 78 -1.45 28.32 -2.08
CA THR A 78 -1.73 29.59 -1.40
C THR A 78 -1.93 30.76 -2.36
N ARG A 79 -1.49 30.60 -3.62
CA ARG A 79 -1.50 31.64 -4.65
C ARG A 79 -2.80 31.59 -5.42
N VAL A 80 -3.33 32.75 -5.78
CA VAL A 80 -4.58 32.87 -6.56
C VAL A 80 -4.47 32.34 -7.99
N ASP A 81 -3.25 32.29 -8.55
CA ASP A 81 -2.97 31.79 -9.89
C ASP A 81 -2.81 30.28 -10.00
N PHE A 82 -2.98 29.55 -8.88
CA PHE A 82 -2.90 28.09 -8.89
C PHE A 82 -3.90 27.52 -9.88
N PHE A 83 -3.42 26.72 -10.82
CA PHE A 83 -4.18 26.27 -11.99
C PHE A 83 -5.49 25.55 -11.66
N MET A 84 -5.58 24.87 -10.49
CA MET A 84 -6.79 24.18 -10.06
C MET A 84 -7.94 25.12 -9.74
N TYR A 85 -7.68 26.33 -9.25
CA TYR A 85 -8.73 27.33 -9.02
C TYR A 85 -9.41 27.73 -10.32
N ARG A 86 -8.63 27.90 -11.40
CA ARG A 86 -9.19 28.17 -12.74
C ARG A 86 -9.99 27.01 -13.27
N LEU A 87 -9.52 25.77 -13.04
CA LEU A 87 -10.21 24.55 -13.50
C LEU A 87 -11.57 24.36 -12.81
N PHE A 88 -11.65 24.67 -11.52
CA PHE A 88 -12.89 24.54 -10.73
C PHE A 88 -13.76 25.81 -10.80
N GLY A 89 -13.31 26.89 -11.43
CA GLY A 89 -14.04 28.16 -11.47
C GLY A 89 -14.21 28.78 -10.08
N VAL A 90 -13.23 28.60 -9.19
CA VAL A 90 -13.23 29.12 -7.83
C VAL A 90 -12.53 30.47 -7.83
N ASP A 91 -13.22 31.50 -7.31
CA ASP A 91 -12.59 32.79 -7.02
C ASP A 91 -11.68 32.64 -5.81
N ALA A 92 -10.38 32.52 -6.07
CA ALA A 92 -9.40 32.24 -5.04
C ALA A 92 -8.99 33.51 -4.29
N THR A 93 -8.94 33.38 -2.97
CA THR A 93 -8.36 34.37 -2.07
C THR A 93 -6.92 33.99 -1.77
N GLU A 94 -5.99 34.96 -1.85
CA GLU A 94 -4.59 34.73 -1.49
C GLU A 94 -4.47 34.44 0.01
N LEU A 95 -3.76 33.36 0.35
CA LEU A 95 -3.52 33.01 1.75
C LEU A 95 -2.18 33.57 2.20
N VAL A 96 -2.23 34.45 3.19
CA VAL A 96 -1.02 34.97 3.83
C VAL A 96 -0.65 34.06 4.99
N LEU A 97 0.53 33.44 4.89
CA LEU A 97 1.06 32.56 5.94
C LEU A 97 1.91 33.36 6.92
N GLN A 98 1.74 33.07 8.21
CA GLN A 98 2.49 33.70 9.28
C GLN A 98 3.28 32.66 10.09
N ASN A 99 4.48 33.05 10.51
CA ASN A 99 5.24 32.27 11.47
C ASN A 99 4.97 32.81 12.89
N ARG A 100 4.29 32.01 13.70
CA ARG A 100 3.89 32.40 15.06
C ARG A 100 4.81 31.87 16.16
N THR A 101 5.81 31.07 15.80
CA THR A 101 6.75 30.48 16.75
C THR A 101 8.20 30.72 16.29
N ILE A 102 9.10 30.94 17.24
CA ILE A 102 10.51 31.22 16.93
C ILE A 102 11.13 30.12 16.05
N THR A 103 10.81 28.87 16.33
CA THR A 103 11.35 27.68 15.63
C THR A 103 10.44 27.18 14.50
N GLY A 104 9.31 27.85 14.26
CA GLY A 104 8.27 27.37 13.35
C GLY A 104 8.76 27.12 11.94
N GLN A 105 9.46 28.08 11.34
CA GLN A 105 10.00 27.93 9.99
C GLN A 105 11.05 26.80 9.92
N PHE A 106 11.88 26.66 10.95
CA PHE A 106 12.89 25.59 11.00
C PHE A 106 12.22 24.20 10.97
N PHE A 107 11.28 23.95 11.90
CA PHE A 107 10.60 22.66 11.93
C PHE A 107 9.67 22.45 10.73
N ALA A 108 9.05 23.51 10.23
CA ALA A 108 8.27 23.45 9.00
C ALA A 108 9.15 23.05 7.80
N TYR A 109 10.33 23.66 7.63
CA TYR A 109 11.25 23.33 6.55
C TYR A 109 11.67 21.86 6.59
N PHE A 110 12.32 21.41 7.66
CA PHE A 110 12.81 20.03 7.75
C PHE A 110 11.69 18.99 7.79
N GLY A 111 10.64 19.23 8.56
CA GLY A 111 9.50 18.33 8.67
C GLY A 111 8.79 18.13 7.34
N THR A 112 8.62 19.20 6.59
CA THR A 112 7.98 19.20 5.27
C THR A 112 8.81 18.45 4.23
N VAL A 113 10.10 18.75 4.16
CA VAL A 113 10.99 18.10 3.18
C VAL A 113 11.09 16.59 3.45
N LEU A 114 11.20 16.21 4.73
CA LEU A 114 11.21 14.80 5.11
C LEU A 114 9.88 14.11 4.78
N ALA A 115 8.75 14.77 5.01
CA ALA A 115 7.43 14.21 4.69
C ALA A 115 7.20 14.07 3.19
N VAL A 116 7.64 15.02 2.36
CA VAL A 116 7.61 14.87 0.90
C VAL A 116 8.53 13.74 0.45
N GLY A 117 9.73 13.63 1.04
CA GLY A 117 10.63 12.52 0.80
C GLY A 117 10.00 11.17 1.13
N PHE A 118 9.23 11.09 2.23
CA PHE A 118 8.46 9.92 2.61
C PHE A 118 7.37 9.59 1.58
N ILE A 119 6.60 10.58 1.12
CA ILE A 119 5.57 10.39 0.09
C ILE A 119 6.21 9.86 -1.21
N LEU A 120 7.35 10.40 -1.62
CA LEU A 120 8.07 9.95 -2.81
C LEU A 120 8.71 8.55 -2.65
N ALA A 121 9.03 8.13 -1.42
CA ALA A 121 9.50 6.78 -1.14
C ALA A 121 8.38 5.73 -1.22
N MET A 122 7.12 6.12 -1.02
CA MET A 122 5.99 5.19 -0.88
C MET A 122 5.84 4.18 -2.02
N PRO A 123 6.02 4.50 -3.30
CA PRO A 123 6.01 3.50 -4.37
C PRO A 123 7.02 2.37 -4.15
N LEU A 124 8.23 2.70 -3.67
CA LEU A 124 9.26 1.72 -3.36
C LEU A 124 8.92 0.94 -2.08
N VAL A 125 8.38 1.61 -1.07
CA VAL A 125 7.92 0.99 0.17
C VAL A 125 6.78 0.01 -0.13
N LEU A 126 5.76 0.42 -0.90
CA LEU A 126 4.65 -0.44 -1.32
C LEU A 126 5.14 -1.66 -2.09
N TYR A 127 6.11 -1.47 -2.99
CA TYR A 127 6.74 -2.61 -3.67
C TYR A 127 7.37 -3.60 -2.69
N GLN A 128 8.10 -3.13 -1.64
CA GLN A 128 8.69 -4.03 -0.64
C GLN A 128 7.61 -4.73 0.21
N VAL A 129 6.54 -4.01 0.57
CA VAL A 129 5.41 -4.58 1.31
C VAL A 129 4.75 -5.70 0.51
N TRP A 130 4.38 -5.44 -0.75
CA TRP A 130 3.75 -6.44 -1.61
C TRP A 130 4.67 -7.61 -1.93
N ALA A 131 5.95 -7.36 -2.14
CA ALA A 131 6.92 -8.42 -2.34
C ALA A 131 7.12 -9.30 -1.08
N PHE A 132 6.93 -8.75 0.13
CA PHE A 132 6.91 -9.54 1.38
C PHE A 132 5.67 -10.42 1.51
N VAL A 133 4.54 -9.93 1.05
CA VAL A 133 3.26 -10.67 1.08
C VAL A 133 3.23 -11.80 0.05
N GLU A 134 4.07 -11.72 -1.01
CA GLU A 134 4.14 -12.68 -2.13
C GLU A 134 4.29 -14.15 -1.73
N PRO A 135 5.19 -14.54 -0.81
CA PRO A 135 5.36 -15.96 -0.45
C PRO A 135 4.11 -16.59 0.17
N GLY A 136 3.24 -15.78 0.78
CA GLY A 136 1.98 -16.24 1.38
C GLY A 136 0.86 -16.52 0.37
N LEU A 137 1.02 -16.19 -0.92
CA LEU A 137 0.04 -16.49 -1.96
C LEU A 137 0.39 -17.79 -2.70
N TYR A 138 -0.65 -18.45 -3.25
CA TYR A 138 -0.50 -19.69 -4.00
C TYR A 138 0.46 -19.55 -5.18
N ALA A 139 1.26 -20.61 -5.44
CA ALA A 139 2.32 -20.64 -6.46
C ALA A 139 1.89 -20.24 -7.89
N HIS A 140 0.60 -20.28 -8.21
CA HIS A 140 0.04 -19.87 -9.50
C HIS A 140 -0.23 -18.36 -9.63
N GLU A 141 -0.18 -17.59 -8.54
CA GLU A 141 -0.46 -16.15 -8.53
C GLU A 141 0.82 -15.29 -8.58
N LYS A 142 2.00 -15.92 -8.57
CA LYS A 142 3.30 -15.20 -8.60
C LYS A 142 3.48 -14.27 -9.81
N GLN A 143 2.84 -14.55 -10.95
CA GLN A 143 2.86 -13.62 -12.10
C GLN A 143 1.95 -12.38 -11.88
N GLY A 144 0.98 -12.44 -10.95
CA GLY A 144 0.07 -11.35 -10.63
C GLY A 144 0.68 -10.25 -9.75
N LEU A 145 1.74 -10.55 -9.02
CA LEU A 145 2.27 -9.68 -7.95
C LEU A 145 2.99 -8.43 -8.44
N ARG A 146 3.70 -8.52 -9.57
CA ARG A 146 4.21 -7.31 -10.23
C ARG A 146 3.05 -6.37 -10.61
N PHE A 147 1.92 -6.93 -11.03
CA PHE A 147 0.71 -6.17 -11.30
C PHE A 147 0.16 -5.51 -10.03
N ILE A 148 0.11 -6.22 -8.91
CA ILE A 148 -0.41 -5.67 -7.65
C ILE A 148 0.45 -4.49 -7.18
N ALA A 149 1.78 -4.60 -7.19
CA ALA A 149 2.67 -3.52 -6.80
C ALA A 149 2.55 -2.29 -7.72
N VAL A 150 2.39 -2.50 -9.04
CA VAL A 150 2.15 -1.41 -10.00
C VAL A 150 0.77 -0.77 -9.76
N PHE A 151 -0.27 -1.58 -9.50
CA PHE A 151 -1.59 -1.06 -9.16
C PHE A 151 -1.60 -0.28 -7.84
N ALA A 152 -0.90 -0.78 -6.81
CA ALA A 152 -0.72 -0.07 -5.56
C ALA A 152 -0.03 1.28 -5.79
N THR A 153 1.10 1.29 -6.48
CA THR A 153 1.77 2.55 -6.83
C THR A 153 0.86 3.50 -7.60
N PHE A 154 0.08 2.99 -8.56
CA PHE A 154 -0.86 3.79 -9.33
C PHE A 154 -1.95 4.42 -8.46
N PHE A 155 -2.61 3.63 -7.61
CA PHE A 155 -3.65 4.14 -6.71
C PHE A 155 -3.08 5.10 -5.67
N PHE A 156 -1.90 4.83 -5.14
CA PHE A 156 -1.23 5.74 -4.23
C PHE A 156 -0.95 7.11 -4.89
N VAL A 157 -0.34 7.11 -6.08
CA VAL A 157 -0.06 8.35 -6.83
C VAL A 157 -1.35 9.08 -7.19
N LEU A 158 -2.39 8.36 -7.59
CA LEU A 158 -3.71 8.93 -7.87
C LEU A 158 -4.30 9.58 -6.61
N GLY A 159 -4.20 8.94 -5.45
CA GLY A 159 -4.64 9.47 -4.16
C GLY A 159 -3.84 10.69 -3.72
N VAL A 160 -2.52 10.66 -3.83
CA VAL A 160 -1.63 11.81 -3.59
C VAL A 160 -2.01 12.99 -4.49
N SER A 161 -2.22 12.72 -5.79
CA SER A 161 -2.66 13.74 -6.74
C SER A 161 -4.02 14.32 -6.37
N PHE A 162 -4.99 13.49 -5.98
CA PHE A 162 -6.29 13.93 -5.50
C PHE A 162 -6.17 14.79 -4.23
N GLY A 163 -5.41 14.34 -3.25
CA GLY A 163 -5.20 15.06 -1.98
C GLY A 163 -4.56 16.43 -2.19
N TYR A 164 -3.54 16.50 -3.04
CA TYR A 164 -2.83 17.73 -3.30
C TYR A 164 -3.56 18.67 -4.29
N LEU A 165 -4.07 18.14 -5.40
CA LEU A 165 -4.63 18.97 -6.47
C LEU A 165 -6.10 19.33 -6.27
N ILE A 166 -6.87 18.50 -5.56
CA ILE A 166 -8.31 18.70 -5.42
C ILE A 166 -8.67 19.04 -3.97
N LEU A 167 -8.35 18.16 -3.02
CA LEU A 167 -8.76 18.36 -1.63
C LEU A 167 -8.09 19.59 -1.02
N THR A 168 -6.77 19.74 -1.18
CA THR A 168 -6.02 20.86 -0.59
C THR A 168 -6.55 22.21 -1.04
N PRO A 169 -6.64 22.56 -2.35
CA PRO A 169 -7.07 23.88 -2.77
C PRO A 169 -8.52 24.17 -2.38
N LEU A 170 -9.43 23.19 -2.51
CA LEU A 170 -10.83 23.39 -2.14
C LEU A 170 -11.00 23.62 -0.64
N ALA A 171 -10.32 22.83 0.19
CA ALA A 171 -10.37 22.99 1.65
C ALA A 171 -9.74 24.31 2.10
N LEU A 172 -8.60 24.72 1.51
CA LEU A 172 -7.95 25.98 1.83
C LEU A 172 -8.85 27.17 1.51
N GLN A 173 -9.47 27.21 0.33
CA GLN A 173 -10.37 28.29 -0.05
C GLN A 173 -11.65 28.30 0.82
N PHE A 174 -12.16 27.11 1.22
CA PHE A 174 -13.24 27.05 2.18
C PHE A 174 -12.87 27.75 3.48
N PHE A 175 -11.71 27.41 4.08
CA PHE A 175 -11.27 28.05 5.33
C PHE A 175 -10.88 29.51 5.17
N ALA A 176 -10.33 29.92 4.04
CA ALA A 176 -9.99 31.32 3.76
C ALA A 176 -11.23 32.20 3.72
N ASN A 177 -12.32 31.68 3.15
CA ASN A 177 -13.56 32.44 2.96
C ASN A 177 -14.58 32.21 4.11
N PHE A 178 -14.33 31.24 5.03
CA PHE A 178 -15.21 31.00 6.15
C PHE A 178 -14.97 32.04 7.26
N GLN A 179 -15.93 32.93 7.45
CA GLN A 179 -15.88 33.97 8.47
C GLN A 179 -17.15 33.97 9.30
N ILE A 180 -16.98 34.02 10.63
CA ILE A 180 -18.09 34.17 11.57
C ILE A 180 -18.51 35.64 11.68
N SER A 181 -17.54 36.57 11.51
CA SER A 181 -17.73 38.02 11.58
C SER A 181 -16.70 38.72 10.71
N GLU A 182 -17.11 39.82 10.05
CA GLU A 182 -16.22 40.67 9.24
C GLU A 182 -15.08 41.31 10.06
N GLN A 183 -15.20 41.32 11.37
CA GLN A 183 -14.18 41.86 12.28
C GLN A 183 -13.03 40.89 12.54
N ILE A 184 -13.17 39.63 12.11
CA ILE A 184 -12.16 38.59 12.29
C ILE A 184 -11.39 38.38 10.99
N ILE A 185 -10.09 38.64 11.02
CA ILE A 185 -9.20 38.37 9.87
C ILE A 185 -8.63 36.97 10.01
N ASN A 186 -8.78 36.17 8.96
CA ASN A 186 -8.22 34.81 8.89
C ASN A 186 -6.72 34.89 8.61
N GLU A 187 -5.91 34.47 9.55
CA GLU A 187 -4.45 34.34 9.42
C GLU A 187 -4.02 32.90 9.63
N PHE A 188 -3.18 32.39 8.75
CA PHE A 188 -2.79 30.98 8.74
C PHE A 188 -1.35 30.79 9.23
N ASP A 189 -1.17 29.89 10.21
CA ASP A 189 0.15 29.51 10.69
C ASP A 189 0.85 28.58 9.69
N ILE A 190 2.11 28.87 9.35
CA ILE A 190 2.90 28.12 8.38
C ILE A 190 3.07 26.64 8.76
N THR A 191 3.27 26.35 10.05
CA THR A 191 3.47 24.97 10.53
C THR A 191 2.19 24.16 10.38
N LYS A 192 1.05 24.79 10.70
CA LYS A 192 -0.27 24.17 10.54
C LYS A 192 -0.60 23.95 9.07
N TYR A 193 -0.34 24.94 8.23
CA TYR A 193 -0.54 24.84 6.79
C TYR A 193 0.18 23.64 6.18
N PHE A 194 1.50 23.53 6.36
CA PHE A 194 2.26 22.42 5.80
C PHE A 194 1.82 21.06 6.38
N SER A 195 1.56 20.99 7.69
CA SER A 195 1.07 19.77 8.32
C SER A 195 -0.26 19.31 7.71
N MET A 196 -1.19 20.23 7.45
CA MET A 196 -2.49 19.92 6.85
C MET A 196 -2.34 19.47 5.39
N VAL A 197 -1.58 20.20 4.57
CA VAL A 197 -1.34 19.84 3.16
C VAL A 197 -0.71 18.45 3.04
N LEU A 198 0.30 18.16 3.85
CA LEU A 198 0.98 16.86 3.87
C LEU A 198 0.05 15.75 4.37
N MET A 199 -0.73 16.01 5.42
CA MET A 199 -1.68 15.05 5.95
C MET A 199 -2.78 14.72 4.93
N TRP A 200 -3.31 15.70 4.23
CA TRP A 200 -4.32 15.47 3.19
C TRP A 200 -3.74 14.72 1.99
N THR A 201 -2.57 15.11 1.56
CA THR A 201 -1.88 14.50 0.41
C THR A 201 -1.51 13.05 0.70
N PHE A 202 -0.83 12.80 1.81
CA PHE A 202 -0.44 11.44 2.21
C PHE A 202 -1.66 10.60 2.60
N GLY A 203 -2.60 11.16 3.37
CA GLY A 203 -3.81 10.47 3.81
C GLY A 203 -4.67 10.02 2.64
N ALA A 204 -4.88 10.89 1.65
CA ALA A 204 -5.57 10.51 0.43
C ALA A 204 -4.82 9.39 -0.32
N GLY A 205 -3.48 9.50 -0.44
CA GLY A 205 -2.65 8.44 -1.02
C GLY A 205 -2.86 7.09 -0.33
N ALA A 206 -2.78 7.05 0.99
CA ALA A 206 -2.96 5.84 1.78
C ALA A 206 -4.40 5.27 1.68
N LEU A 207 -5.42 6.13 1.68
CA LEU A 207 -6.80 5.69 1.56
C LEU A 207 -7.15 5.16 0.17
N PHE A 208 -6.49 5.64 -0.86
CA PHE A 208 -6.67 5.14 -2.23
C PHE A 208 -6.08 3.74 -2.43
N GLU A 209 -5.28 3.22 -1.49
CA GLU A 209 -4.84 1.82 -1.47
C GLU A 209 -5.98 0.83 -1.14
N MET A 210 -7.16 1.29 -0.69
CA MET A 210 -8.28 0.45 -0.31
C MET A 210 -8.64 -0.61 -1.38
N PRO A 211 -8.71 -0.34 -2.70
CA PRO A 211 -9.02 -1.36 -3.69
C PRO A 211 -7.98 -2.48 -3.75
N VAL A 212 -6.70 -2.16 -3.51
CA VAL A 212 -5.59 -3.13 -3.55
C VAL A 212 -5.63 -4.01 -2.30
N VAL A 213 -5.88 -3.43 -1.13
CA VAL A 213 -6.09 -4.18 0.12
C VAL A 213 -7.29 -5.11 0.00
N VAL A 214 -8.40 -4.62 -0.54
CA VAL A 214 -9.62 -5.44 -0.75
C VAL A 214 -9.36 -6.56 -1.76
N TYR A 215 -8.64 -6.28 -2.85
CA TYR A 215 -8.21 -7.31 -3.82
C TYR A 215 -7.46 -8.44 -3.11
N PHE A 216 -6.50 -8.09 -2.26
CA PHE A 216 -5.72 -9.08 -1.49
C PHE A 216 -6.61 -9.92 -0.56
N LEU A 217 -7.48 -9.28 0.22
CA LEU A 217 -8.41 -9.98 1.12
C LEU A 217 -9.40 -10.89 0.35
N ALA A 218 -9.79 -10.47 -0.86
CA ALA A 218 -10.64 -11.27 -1.74
C ALA A 218 -9.89 -12.49 -2.31
N SER A 219 -8.62 -12.34 -2.67
CA SER A 219 -7.79 -13.45 -3.15
C SER A 219 -7.59 -14.52 -2.07
N LEU A 220 -7.45 -14.11 -0.80
CA LEU A 220 -7.41 -15.02 0.34
C LEU A 220 -8.81 -15.63 0.68
N GLY A 221 -9.88 -15.15 0.05
CA GLY A 221 -11.25 -15.61 0.33
C GLY A 221 -11.87 -15.08 1.62
N ILE A 222 -11.23 -14.13 2.29
CA ILE A 222 -11.72 -13.51 3.53
C ILE A 222 -12.93 -12.62 3.23
N VAL A 223 -12.88 -11.88 2.12
CA VAL A 223 -13.92 -10.93 1.69
C VAL A 223 -14.58 -11.43 0.41
N THR A 224 -15.92 -11.35 0.35
CA THR A 224 -16.72 -11.70 -0.81
C THR A 224 -17.54 -10.50 -1.30
N ALA A 225 -17.81 -10.43 -2.60
CA ALA A 225 -18.60 -9.36 -3.19
C ALA A 225 -20.01 -9.28 -2.59
N ALA A 226 -20.60 -10.42 -2.21
CA ALA A 226 -21.91 -10.48 -1.56
C ALA A 226 -21.90 -9.81 -0.18
N LYS A 227 -20.87 -10.10 0.66
CA LYS A 227 -20.70 -9.47 1.96
C LYS A 227 -20.48 -7.96 1.82
N MET A 228 -19.60 -7.52 0.93
CA MET A 228 -19.38 -6.09 0.70
C MET A 228 -20.66 -5.35 0.32
N ARG A 229 -21.48 -5.92 -0.60
CA ARG A 229 -22.77 -5.32 -0.97
C ARG A 229 -23.73 -5.22 0.22
N ALA A 230 -23.79 -6.25 1.07
CA ALA A 230 -24.64 -6.26 2.25
C ALA A 230 -24.22 -5.20 3.28
N TYR A 231 -22.91 -4.92 3.38
CA TYR A 231 -22.34 -3.99 4.35
C TYR A 231 -22.15 -2.54 3.85
N ARG A 232 -22.68 -2.18 2.66
CA ARG A 232 -22.55 -0.83 2.07
C ARG A 232 -22.87 0.32 3.04
N LYS A 233 -23.97 0.20 3.77
CA LYS A 233 -24.40 1.22 4.74
C LYS A 233 -23.38 1.43 5.87
N TYR A 234 -22.73 0.36 6.32
CA TYR A 234 -21.69 0.44 7.35
C TYR A 234 -20.37 0.98 6.76
N ALA A 235 -20.05 0.58 5.53
CA ALA A 235 -18.90 1.13 4.80
C ALA A 235 -19.01 2.64 4.60
N LEU A 236 -20.20 3.16 4.26
CA LEU A 236 -20.45 4.60 4.20
C LEU A 236 -20.09 5.29 5.51
N ILE A 237 -20.57 4.76 6.63
CA ILE A 237 -20.30 5.33 7.97
C ILE A 237 -18.80 5.29 8.28
N ILE A 238 -18.15 4.16 8.02
CA ILE A 238 -16.70 4.00 8.24
C ILE A 238 -15.91 4.97 7.37
N ILE A 239 -16.27 5.11 6.09
CA ILE A 239 -15.62 6.05 5.17
C ILE A 239 -15.77 7.49 5.67
N LEU A 240 -16.95 7.88 6.16
CA LEU A 240 -17.15 9.21 6.73
C LEU A 240 -16.31 9.43 8.00
N ILE A 241 -16.22 8.44 8.88
CA ILE A 241 -15.37 8.51 10.09
C ILE A 241 -13.89 8.61 9.68
N VAL A 242 -13.45 7.80 8.73
CA VAL A 242 -12.06 7.83 8.24
C VAL A 242 -11.76 9.16 7.55
N ALA A 243 -12.67 9.67 6.71
CA ALA A 243 -12.54 10.99 6.11
C ALA A 243 -12.40 12.08 7.19
N ALA A 244 -13.25 12.07 8.23
CA ALA A 244 -13.19 13.03 9.34
C ALA A 244 -11.89 12.94 10.16
N PHE A 245 -11.20 11.79 10.16
CA PHE A 245 -9.91 11.67 10.82
C PHE A 245 -8.78 12.40 10.05
N PHE A 246 -8.85 12.34 8.71
CA PHE A 246 -7.84 12.96 7.85
C PHE A 246 -8.16 14.42 7.49
N THR A 247 -9.43 14.84 7.54
CA THR A 247 -9.83 16.22 7.27
C THR A 247 -10.15 16.96 8.57
N PRO A 248 -10.04 18.30 8.60
CA PRO A 248 -10.59 19.08 9.69
C PRO A 248 -12.08 18.75 9.90
N PRO A 249 -12.63 19.02 11.08
CA PRO A 249 -14.03 18.73 11.39
C PRO A 249 -14.99 19.71 10.68
N ASP A 250 -14.89 19.79 9.36
CA ASP A 250 -15.80 20.55 8.51
C ASP A 250 -16.51 19.61 7.50
N PRO A 251 -17.82 19.83 7.27
CA PRO A 251 -18.59 18.95 6.40
C PRO A 251 -18.14 19.00 4.95
N MET A 252 -17.58 20.11 4.48
CA MET A 252 -17.23 20.29 3.08
C MET A 252 -16.00 19.45 2.72
N SER A 253 -14.87 19.63 3.43
CA SER A 253 -13.67 18.82 3.20
C SER A 253 -13.92 17.33 3.43
N GLN A 254 -14.74 16.99 4.44
CA GLN A 254 -15.13 15.61 4.72
C GLN A 254 -15.90 14.99 3.54
N LEU A 255 -16.86 15.71 2.93
CA LEU A 255 -17.62 15.23 1.78
C LEU A 255 -16.74 15.10 0.53
N ILE A 256 -15.87 16.08 0.28
CA ILE A 256 -14.91 16.05 -0.84
C ILE A 256 -14.04 14.81 -0.75
N MET A 257 -13.56 14.44 0.45
CA MET A 257 -12.76 13.25 0.68
C MET A 257 -13.59 11.96 0.60
N ALA A 258 -14.79 11.94 1.17
CA ALA A 258 -15.63 10.75 1.24
C ALA A 258 -16.15 10.31 -0.14
N PHE A 259 -16.45 11.25 -1.04
CA PHE A 259 -17.04 10.93 -2.34
C PHE A 259 -16.15 10.02 -3.21
N PRO A 260 -14.87 10.30 -3.45
CA PRO A 260 -13.99 9.37 -4.16
C PRO A 260 -13.81 8.05 -3.44
N LEU A 261 -13.74 8.05 -2.09
CA LEU A 261 -13.61 6.82 -1.31
C LEU A 261 -14.80 5.90 -1.47
N LEU A 262 -16.01 6.45 -1.57
CA LEU A 262 -17.21 5.67 -1.91
C LEU A 262 -17.11 5.07 -3.31
N GLY A 263 -16.61 5.84 -4.29
CA GLY A 263 -16.34 5.34 -5.64
C GLY A 263 -15.32 4.19 -5.64
N LEU A 264 -14.25 4.32 -4.86
CA LEU A 264 -13.24 3.27 -4.69
C LEU A 264 -13.81 2.03 -4.00
N TYR A 265 -14.70 2.20 -3.03
CA TYR A 265 -15.40 1.08 -2.39
C TYR A 265 -16.27 0.30 -3.39
N GLU A 266 -17.05 0.99 -4.23
CA GLU A 266 -17.86 0.34 -5.28
C GLU A 266 -16.96 -0.34 -6.33
N ALA A 267 -15.86 0.29 -6.74
CA ALA A 267 -14.86 -0.32 -7.61
C ALA A 267 -14.26 -1.59 -6.97
N SER A 268 -14.02 -1.56 -5.65
CA SER A 268 -13.51 -2.72 -4.89
C SER A 268 -14.51 -3.88 -4.88
N ILE A 269 -15.82 -3.61 -4.80
CA ILE A 269 -16.86 -4.65 -4.93
C ILE A 269 -16.79 -5.33 -6.31
N PHE A 270 -16.59 -4.54 -7.37
CA PHE A 270 -16.45 -5.09 -8.72
C PHE A 270 -15.18 -5.94 -8.84
N ILE A 271 -14.04 -5.46 -8.35
CA ILE A 271 -12.77 -6.19 -8.32
C ILE A 271 -12.94 -7.52 -7.58
N THR A 272 -13.54 -7.48 -6.38
CA THR A 272 -13.83 -8.68 -5.57
C THR A 272 -14.66 -9.70 -6.34
N ALA A 273 -15.72 -9.25 -7.03
CA ALA A 273 -16.56 -10.15 -7.82
C ALA A 273 -15.80 -10.84 -8.97
N VAL A 274 -14.86 -10.15 -9.60
CA VAL A 274 -14.00 -10.71 -10.66
C VAL A 274 -13.03 -11.75 -10.08
N VAL A 275 -12.37 -11.43 -8.96
CA VAL A 275 -11.44 -12.32 -8.26
C VAL A 275 -12.15 -13.59 -7.79
N GLU A 276 -13.30 -13.45 -7.13
CA GLU A 276 -14.11 -14.56 -6.62
C GLU A 276 -14.52 -15.52 -7.76
N ARG A 277 -14.96 -14.99 -8.90
CA ARG A 277 -15.28 -15.80 -10.08
C ARG A 277 -14.08 -16.57 -10.63
N ARG A 278 -12.89 -15.97 -10.64
CA ARG A 278 -11.66 -16.64 -11.09
C ARG A 278 -11.30 -17.77 -10.13
N ARG A 279 -11.30 -17.50 -8.83
CA ARG A 279 -11.01 -18.49 -7.80
C ARG A 279 -11.95 -19.71 -7.87
N LEU A 280 -13.25 -19.47 -7.94
CA LEU A 280 -14.24 -20.56 -8.07
C LEU A 280 -14.05 -21.41 -9.33
N LYS A 281 -13.67 -20.79 -10.46
CA LYS A 281 -13.35 -21.52 -11.68
C LYS A 281 -12.11 -22.40 -11.54
N GLU A 282 -11.10 -21.93 -10.84
CA GLU A 282 -9.87 -22.69 -10.62
C GLU A 282 -10.10 -23.84 -9.63
N GLU A 283 -10.84 -23.61 -8.56
CA GLU A 283 -11.26 -24.67 -7.63
C GLU A 283 -12.07 -25.76 -8.33
N ALA A 284 -13.00 -25.36 -9.20
CA ALA A 284 -13.78 -26.32 -9.97
C ALA A 284 -12.92 -27.12 -10.99
N LYS A 285 -11.90 -26.51 -11.58
CA LYS A 285 -10.94 -27.22 -12.46
C LYS A 285 -10.10 -28.23 -11.67
N ARG A 286 -9.59 -27.83 -10.49
CA ARG A 286 -8.81 -28.73 -9.62
C ARG A 286 -9.64 -29.93 -9.18
N ARG A 287 -10.86 -29.75 -8.70
CA ARG A 287 -11.77 -30.86 -8.33
C ARG A 287 -11.98 -31.84 -9.49
N ARG A 288 -12.21 -31.31 -10.69
CA ARG A 288 -12.36 -32.17 -11.89
C ARG A 288 -11.09 -32.94 -12.25
N GLN A 289 -9.91 -32.38 -11.98
CA GLN A 289 -8.64 -33.08 -12.20
C GLN A 289 -8.43 -34.18 -11.14
N GLU A 290 -8.67 -33.86 -9.88
CA GLU A 290 -8.61 -34.82 -8.77
C GLU A 290 -9.57 -36.00 -9.00
N GLU A 291 -10.82 -35.73 -9.39
CA GLU A 291 -11.80 -36.76 -9.74
C GLU A 291 -11.34 -37.66 -10.90
N LYS A 292 -10.68 -37.08 -11.93
CA LYS A 292 -10.14 -37.86 -13.06
C LYS A 292 -8.97 -38.73 -12.63
N GLU A 293 -8.03 -38.18 -11.86
CA GLU A 293 -6.87 -38.92 -11.34
C GLU A 293 -7.32 -40.07 -10.42
N GLU A 294 -8.33 -39.84 -9.58
CA GLU A 294 -8.90 -40.86 -8.73
C GLU A 294 -9.57 -41.96 -9.55
N ALA A 295 -10.37 -41.57 -10.56
CA ALA A 295 -11.01 -42.53 -11.45
C ALA A 295 -9.98 -43.36 -12.25
N GLU A 296 -8.86 -42.77 -12.69
CA GLU A 296 -7.78 -43.48 -13.36
C GLU A 296 -7.05 -44.46 -12.40
N ARG A 297 -6.81 -44.06 -11.16
CA ARG A 297 -6.22 -44.92 -10.12
C ARG A 297 -7.10 -46.14 -9.86
N VAL A 298 -8.40 -45.92 -9.66
CA VAL A 298 -9.37 -47.01 -9.44
C VAL A 298 -9.42 -47.94 -10.61
N ARG A 299 -9.41 -47.44 -11.86
CA ARG A 299 -9.36 -48.28 -13.08
C ARG A 299 -8.06 -49.10 -13.19
N ALA A 300 -6.91 -48.47 -12.87
CA ALA A 300 -5.62 -49.15 -12.89
C ALA A 300 -5.55 -50.29 -11.82
N GLU A 301 -6.10 -50.06 -10.64
CA GLU A 301 -6.18 -51.09 -9.59
C GLU A 301 -7.13 -52.21 -9.97
N ALA A 302 -8.29 -51.90 -10.55
CA ALA A 302 -9.24 -52.91 -11.02
C ALA A 302 -8.62 -53.78 -12.11
N LYS A 303 -7.87 -53.18 -13.07
CA LYS A 303 -7.16 -53.90 -14.09
C LYS A 303 -6.08 -54.88 -13.54
N LYS A 304 -5.28 -54.38 -12.56
CA LYS A 304 -4.30 -55.24 -11.88
C LYS A 304 -4.92 -56.44 -11.15
N ARG A 305 -6.13 -56.31 -10.62
CA ARG A 305 -6.87 -57.44 -9.97
C ARG A 305 -7.46 -58.42 -10.94
N LEU A 306 -7.65 -58.03 -12.22
CA LEU A 306 -8.15 -58.93 -13.27
C LEU A 306 -7.03 -59.66 -14.00
N ASP A 307 -5.83 -59.11 -14.05
CA ASP A 307 -4.66 -59.64 -14.75
C ASP A 307 -3.77 -60.54 -13.83
N GLY A 308 -4.04 -60.64 -12.55
CA GLY A 308 -3.35 -61.50 -11.56
C GLY A 308 -4.26 -62.54 -10.97
#